data_76ef29776baaed5b47a18547d610f35d
#
_entry.id   76ef29776baaed5b47a18547d610f35d
#
_cell.length_a   1.000
_cell.length_b   1.000
_cell.length_c   1.000
_cell.angle_alpha   90.00
_cell.angle_beta   90.00
_cell.angle_gamma   90.00
#
_symmetry.space_group_name_H-M   'P 1'
#
loop_
_entity.id
_entity.type
_entity.pdbx_description
1 polymer ?
#
loop_
_entity_poly.entity_id
_entity_poly.type
_entity_poly.pdbx_seq_one_letter_code
_entity_poly.pdbx_strand_id
1 'polypeptide(L)'
;MNLKGRDWLMTQDWSVDEIETALDLADQLKADFRGGVPTLHLAHKTAFLIFFDKSTRTRNSFEAGMTQLGGHAHFLDPSKIYTPALEGKEVAYSTERVSDVARVLDRMGQAIAIRCYGDPVDWEYGGANALLHEFAKWSDIPILNMEDDMYHPFQALADVLTVKEKFGTFKGTKFVMSWAYSPSVHKPRAVPQSAIIGASMLGCDTVLCRPPEMALDPEVIAACEKYAEMNGSTFEVSHDFMGAAEGAHVVYSRNWVTPEAYQDGEFHFRFFRFAVFVEFDNHIRNITPH
;
A
#
# COMPACT_ATOMS: atom_id res chain seq x y z
N MET A 1 -17.32 14.00 -9.70
CA MET A 1 -17.20 12.60 -9.25
C MET A 1 -17.60 12.53 -7.77
N ASN A 2 -18.38 11.53 -7.32
CA ASN A 2 -18.76 11.41 -5.92
C ASN A 2 -18.03 10.21 -5.31
N LEU A 3 -16.98 10.47 -4.52
CA LEU A 3 -16.17 9.45 -3.85
C LEU A 3 -16.59 9.26 -2.38
N LYS A 4 -17.64 9.97 -1.93
CA LYS A 4 -18.06 9.95 -0.52
C LYS A 4 -18.54 8.56 -0.10
N GLY A 5 -18.01 8.08 1.01
CA GLY A 5 -18.43 6.82 1.64
C GLY A 5 -17.82 5.56 1.02
N ARG A 6 -16.91 5.70 0.05
CA ARG A 6 -16.24 4.54 -0.55
C ARG A 6 -15.04 4.11 0.27
N ASP A 7 -14.88 2.81 0.39
CA ASP A 7 -13.69 2.20 0.98
C ASP A 7 -12.48 2.34 0.06
N TRP A 8 -11.28 2.37 0.62
CA TRP A 8 -10.04 2.30 -0.12
C TRP A 8 -9.22 1.10 0.35
N LEU A 9 -9.59 -0.08 -0.14
CA LEU A 9 -8.92 -1.33 0.23
C LEU A 9 -7.79 -1.67 -0.73
N MET A 10 -8.00 -1.47 -2.02
CA MET A 10 -7.04 -1.75 -3.09
C MET A 10 -7.06 -0.62 -4.13
N THR A 11 -5.93 -0.39 -4.81
CA THR A 11 -5.83 0.64 -5.86
C THR A 11 -6.72 0.31 -7.06
N GLN A 12 -6.79 -0.96 -7.43
CA GLN A 12 -7.56 -1.45 -8.58
C GLN A 12 -9.09 -1.43 -8.39
N ASP A 13 -9.61 -1.12 -7.20
CA ASP A 13 -11.04 -0.87 -6.97
C ASP A 13 -11.50 0.48 -7.52
N TRP A 14 -10.56 1.29 -7.94
CA TRP A 14 -10.76 2.66 -8.41
C TRP A 14 -10.44 2.76 -9.90
N SER A 15 -11.19 3.60 -10.62
CA SER A 15 -10.86 3.90 -12.02
C SER A 15 -9.63 4.80 -12.12
N VAL A 16 -9.02 4.86 -13.31
CA VAL A 16 -7.90 5.77 -13.59
C VAL A 16 -8.27 7.22 -13.28
N ASP A 17 -9.46 7.67 -13.75
CA ASP A 17 -9.94 9.04 -13.54
C ASP A 17 -10.12 9.37 -12.04
N GLU A 18 -10.54 8.38 -11.23
CA GLU A 18 -10.68 8.53 -9.78
C GLU A 18 -9.32 8.64 -9.09
N ILE A 19 -8.36 7.82 -9.50
CA ILE A 19 -6.98 7.90 -9.01
C ILE A 19 -6.35 9.23 -9.40
N GLU A 20 -6.47 9.67 -10.65
CA GLU A 20 -5.97 10.99 -11.09
C GLU A 20 -6.60 12.14 -10.31
N THR A 21 -7.91 12.07 -10.06
CA THR A 21 -8.61 13.04 -9.20
C THR A 21 -8.02 13.09 -7.78
N ALA A 22 -7.71 11.92 -7.21
CA ALA A 22 -7.10 11.85 -5.88
C ALA A 22 -5.67 12.41 -5.87
N LEU A 23 -4.88 12.14 -6.92
CA LEU A 23 -3.53 12.69 -7.08
C LEU A 23 -3.54 14.20 -7.26
N ASP A 24 -4.46 14.74 -8.07
CA ASP A 24 -4.62 16.19 -8.27
C ASP A 24 -5.01 16.90 -6.97
N LEU A 25 -5.92 16.29 -6.20
CA LEU A 25 -6.29 16.82 -4.88
C LEU A 25 -5.09 16.78 -3.92
N ALA A 26 -4.30 15.70 -3.93
CA ALA A 26 -3.10 15.60 -3.10
C ALA A 26 -2.06 16.67 -3.46
N ASP A 27 -1.84 16.94 -4.76
CA ASP A 27 -0.96 18.02 -5.25
C ASP A 27 -1.45 19.40 -4.77
N GLN A 28 -2.76 19.65 -4.88
CA GLN A 28 -3.35 20.92 -4.44
C GLN A 28 -3.18 21.09 -2.92
N LEU A 29 -3.53 20.10 -2.11
CA LEU A 29 -3.39 20.13 -0.65
C LEU A 29 -1.93 20.31 -0.22
N LYS A 30 -0.99 19.68 -0.93
CA LYS A 30 0.45 19.82 -0.69
C LYS A 30 0.94 21.24 -1.02
N ALA A 31 0.42 21.84 -2.09
CA ALA A 31 0.72 23.24 -2.47
C ALA A 31 0.15 24.22 -1.44
N ASP A 32 -1.10 24.03 -1.02
CA ASP A 32 -1.76 24.84 -0.01
C ASP A 32 -1.03 24.80 1.33
N PHE A 33 -0.65 23.61 1.78
CA PHE A 33 0.13 23.43 3.01
C PHE A 33 1.48 24.17 2.95
N ARG A 34 2.22 24.05 1.83
CA ARG A 34 3.50 24.75 1.63
C ARG A 34 3.31 26.28 1.55
N GLY A 35 2.19 26.71 1.00
CA GLY A 35 1.81 28.13 0.91
C GLY A 35 1.25 28.71 2.20
N GLY A 36 1.08 27.91 3.25
CA GLY A 36 0.46 28.33 4.52
C GLY A 36 -1.04 28.62 4.39
N VAL A 37 -1.71 28.08 3.37
CA VAL A 37 -3.16 28.21 3.17
C VAL A 37 -3.89 27.25 4.10
N PRO A 38 -4.78 27.72 4.99
CA PRO A 38 -5.55 26.83 5.86
C PRO A 38 -6.52 25.95 5.04
N THR A 39 -6.44 24.64 5.23
CA THR A 39 -7.29 23.66 4.54
C THR A 39 -8.09 22.84 5.55
N LEU A 40 -9.14 23.43 6.13
CA LEU A 40 -9.93 22.81 7.20
C LEU A 40 -11.06 21.92 6.66
N HIS A 41 -10.78 21.12 5.62
CA HIS A 41 -11.78 20.24 4.97
C HIS A 41 -12.34 19.14 5.88
N LEU A 42 -11.59 18.76 6.90
CA LEU A 42 -11.98 17.73 7.86
C LEU A 42 -12.32 18.29 9.25
N ALA A 43 -12.66 19.60 9.33
CA ALA A 43 -13.05 20.19 10.61
C ALA A 43 -14.16 19.38 11.31
N HIS A 44 -13.94 19.07 12.58
CA HIS A 44 -14.85 18.26 13.42
C HIS A 44 -15.04 16.80 12.94
N LYS A 45 -14.13 16.28 12.12
CA LYS A 45 -14.11 14.89 11.69
C LYS A 45 -13.09 14.08 12.50
N THR A 46 -13.46 12.85 12.84
CA THR A 46 -12.58 11.89 13.51
C THR A 46 -12.31 10.71 12.59
N ALA A 47 -11.04 10.35 12.44
CA ALA A 47 -10.62 9.10 11.82
C ALA A 47 -10.01 8.20 12.90
N PHE A 48 -10.46 6.94 12.97
CA PHE A 48 -9.85 5.93 13.82
C PHE A 48 -8.68 5.28 13.07
N LEU A 49 -7.51 5.19 13.72
CA LEU A 49 -6.32 4.58 13.17
C LEU A 49 -5.99 3.32 13.97
N ILE A 50 -6.29 2.15 13.42
CA ILE A 50 -6.02 0.86 14.07
C ILE A 50 -4.71 0.31 13.53
N PHE A 51 -3.71 0.16 14.40
CA PHE A 51 -2.41 -0.36 14.06
C PHE A 51 -2.14 -1.67 14.79
N PHE A 52 -2.26 -2.78 14.11
CA PHE A 52 -1.88 -4.09 14.63
C PHE A 52 -0.36 -4.30 14.62
N ASP A 53 0.37 -3.56 13.79
CA ASP A 53 1.82 -3.57 13.75
C ASP A 53 2.41 -2.15 13.79
N LYS A 54 3.70 -2.07 14.16
CA LYS A 54 4.41 -0.80 14.36
C LYS A 54 4.62 -0.08 13.03
N SER A 55 4.38 1.22 13.03
CA SER A 55 4.69 2.08 11.88
C SER A 55 5.04 3.50 12.32
N THR A 56 6.21 3.98 11.90
CA THR A 56 6.60 5.37 12.13
C THR A 56 6.01 6.29 11.07
N ARG A 57 6.19 5.96 9.78
CA ARG A 57 5.79 6.84 8.68
C ARG A 57 4.28 6.89 8.50
N THR A 58 3.63 5.74 8.33
CA THR A 58 2.19 5.67 8.09
C THR A 58 1.38 6.29 9.22
N ARG A 59 1.73 5.97 10.48
CA ARG A 59 1.04 6.55 11.64
C ARG A 59 1.14 8.07 11.63
N ASN A 60 2.35 8.60 11.58
CA ASN A 60 2.55 10.05 11.67
C ASN A 60 2.01 10.80 10.47
N SER A 61 2.01 10.22 9.25
CA SER A 61 1.42 10.86 8.08
C SER A 61 -0.09 10.99 8.18
N PHE A 62 -0.79 9.94 8.65
CA PHE A 62 -2.24 10.00 8.86
C PHE A 62 -2.62 10.95 10.02
N GLU A 63 -1.92 10.89 11.16
CA GLU A 63 -2.16 11.80 12.28
C GLU A 63 -1.91 13.26 11.90
N ALA A 64 -0.78 13.55 11.24
CA ALA A 64 -0.45 14.89 10.77
C ALA A 64 -1.43 15.38 9.71
N GLY A 65 -1.79 14.54 8.73
CA GLY A 65 -2.75 14.88 7.70
C GLY A 65 -4.12 15.24 8.26
N MET A 66 -4.65 14.45 9.19
CA MET A 66 -5.91 14.77 9.87
C MET A 66 -5.83 16.11 10.60
N THR A 67 -4.76 16.36 11.33
CA THR A 67 -4.55 17.64 12.05
C THR A 67 -4.46 18.82 11.09
N GLN A 68 -3.69 18.69 10.01
CA GLN A 68 -3.51 19.75 9.01
C GLN A 68 -4.82 20.07 8.26
N LEU A 69 -5.70 19.09 8.11
CA LEU A 69 -7.02 19.26 7.51
C LEU A 69 -8.11 19.66 8.52
N GLY A 70 -7.74 19.95 9.78
CA GLY A 70 -8.65 20.43 10.83
C GLY A 70 -9.44 19.34 11.55
N GLY A 71 -9.13 18.07 11.28
CA GLY A 71 -9.74 16.91 11.91
C GLY A 71 -8.95 16.38 13.09
N HIS A 72 -9.35 15.21 13.58
CA HIS A 72 -8.70 14.49 14.66
C HIS A 72 -8.41 13.03 14.22
N ALA A 73 -7.20 12.58 14.46
CA ALA A 73 -6.84 11.17 14.34
C ALA A 73 -6.85 10.52 15.72
N HIS A 74 -7.66 9.48 15.89
CA HIS A 74 -7.72 8.71 17.12
C HIS A 74 -6.97 7.39 16.94
N PHE A 75 -5.76 7.32 17.46
CA PHE A 75 -4.96 6.10 17.43
C PHE A 75 -5.54 5.04 18.37
N LEU A 76 -5.76 3.84 17.83
CA LEU A 76 -6.19 2.66 18.56
C LEU A 76 -5.09 1.59 18.51
N ASP A 77 -4.57 1.24 19.67
CA ASP A 77 -3.68 0.11 19.87
C ASP A 77 -4.52 -1.13 20.18
N PRO A 78 -4.55 -2.15 19.29
CA PRO A 78 -5.34 -3.36 19.53
C PRO A 78 -5.01 -4.09 20.84
N SER A 79 -3.81 -3.91 21.37
CA SER A 79 -3.43 -4.47 22.68
C SER A 79 -4.06 -3.75 23.88
N LYS A 80 -4.71 -2.61 23.65
CA LYS A 80 -5.35 -1.75 24.69
C LYS A 80 -6.86 -1.68 24.55
N ILE A 81 -7.42 -2.33 23.55
CA ILE A 81 -8.86 -2.53 23.34
C ILE A 81 -9.12 -4.03 23.21
N TYR A 82 -10.39 -4.45 23.12
CA TYR A 82 -10.66 -5.79 22.63
C TYR A 82 -10.20 -5.89 21.19
N THR A 83 -9.23 -6.79 20.93
CA THR A 83 -8.65 -6.92 19.59
C THR A 83 -9.71 -7.37 18.59
N PRO A 84 -9.93 -6.65 17.48
CA PRO A 84 -10.88 -7.08 16.45
C PRO A 84 -10.48 -8.44 15.87
N ALA A 85 -11.42 -9.39 15.83
CA ALA A 85 -11.20 -10.73 15.32
C ALA A 85 -12.29 -11.13 14.31
N LEU A 86 -11.91 -11.94 13.31
CA LEU A 86 -12.84 -12.56 12.39
C LEU A 86 -13.75 -13.56 13.13
N GLU A 87 -14.93 -13.81 12.58
CA GLU A 87 -15.86 -14.79 13.13
C GLU A 87 -15.21 -16.19 13.24
N GLY A 88 -15.31 -16.79 14.43
CA GLY A 88 -14.69 -18.08 14.74
C GLY A 88 -13.22 -18.01 15.18
N LYS A 89 -12.62 -16.82 15.19
CA LYS A 89 -11.25 -16.57 15.70
C LYS A 89 -11.28 -15.84 17.06
N GLU A 90 -12.46 -15.69 17.68
CA GLU A 90 -12.61 -14.94 18.92
C GLU A 90 -11.99 -15.69 20.12
N VAL A 91 -11.31 -14.93 20.96
CA VAL A 91 -10.76 -15.39 22.24
C VAL A 91 -11.46 -14.68 23.39
N ALA A 92 -12.09 -15.43 24.29
CA ALA A 92 -12.83 -14.88 25.40
C ALA A 92 -12.00 -13.88 26.23
N TYR A 93 -12.60 -12.74 26.57
CA TYR A 93 -12.01 -11.64 27.33
C TYR A 93 -10.80 -10.95 26.65
N SER A 94 -10.47 -11.30 25.39
CA SER A 94 -9.30 -10.78 24.66
C SER A 94 -9.69 -10.12 23.36
N THR A 95 -10.68 -10.66 22.67
CA THR A 95 -11.08 -10.17 21.34
C THR A 95 -12.57 -9.82 21.30
N GLU A 96 -12.95 -9.03 20.29
CA GLU A 96 -14.32 -8.69 19.94
C GLU A 96 -14.50 -8.91 18.42
N ARG A 97 -15.70 -9.27 18.00
CA ARG A 97 -15.97 -9.44 16.56
C ARG A 97 -15.74 -8.16 15.78
N VAL A 98 -15.15 -8.26 14.62
CA VAL A 98 -15.01 -7.13 13.69
C VAL A 98 -16.34 -6.45 13.44
N SER A 99 -17.44 -7.21 13.29
CA SER A 99 -18.79 -6.67 13.09
C SER A 99 -19.25 -5.73 14.20
N ASP A 100 -18.88 -6.01 15.44
CA ASP A 100 -19.29 -5.19 16.57
C ASP A 100 -18.40 -3.96 16.71
N VAL A 101 -17.07 -4.14 16.57
CA VAL A 101 -16.11 -3.03 16.58
C VAL A 101 -16.42 -2.02 15.47
N ALA A 102 -16.67 -2.47 14.24
CA ALA A 102 -16.99 -1.62 13.10
C ALA A 102 -18.23 -0.76 13.39
N ARG A 103 -19.32 -1.39 13.81
CA ARG A 103 -20.59 -0.72 14.11
C ARG A 103 -20.50 0.27 15.27
N VAL A 104 -19.65 -0.01 16.26
CA VAL A 104 -19.42 0.91 17.40
C VAL A 104 -18.63 2.13 16.91
N LEU A 105 -17.57 1.94 16.13
CA LEU A 105 -16.75 3.03 15.62
C LEU A 105 -17.51 3.92 14.63
N ASP A 106 -18.40 3.36 13.82
CA ASP A 106 -19.29 4.11 12.91
C ASP A 106 -20.07 5.22 13.59
N ARG A 107 -20.46 5.02 14.84
CA ARG A 107 -21.26 6.00 15.60
C ARG A 107 -20.42 7.16 16.11
N MET A 108 -19.10 7.06 16.07
CA MET A 108 -18.20 8.03 16.71
C MET A 108 -17.23 8.69 15.73
N GLY A 109 -17.06 8.15 14.52
CA GLY A 109 -16.09 8.64 13.55
C GLY A 109 -16.62 8.77 12.12
N GLN A 110 -15.75 9.14 11.20
CA GLN A 110 -16.06 9.33 9.78
C GLN A 110 -15.15 8.51 8.86
N ALA A 111 -14.16 7.82 9.40
CA ALA A 111 -13.33 6.84 8.70
C ALA A 111 -12.64 5.91 9.70
N ILE A 112 -12.36 4.69 9.26
CA ILE A 112 -11.52 3.73 9.98
C ILE A 112 -10.36 3.37 9.07
N ALA A 113 -9.14 3.68 9.47
CA ALA A 113 -7.94 3.31 8.75
C ALA A 113 -7.23 2.17 9.50
N ILE A 114 -6.88 1.11 8.79
CA ILE A 114 -6.38 -0.13 9.39
C ILE A 114 -5.05 -0.50 8.76
N ARG A 115 -4.06 -0.81 9.62
CA ARG A 115 -2.83 -1.48 9.24
C ARG A 115 -2.77 -2.81 9.96
N CYS A 116 -2.80 -3.91 9.22
CA CYS A 116 -2.81 -5.25 9.77
C CYS A 116 -2.02 -6.22 8.87
N TYR A 117 -1.10 -6.97 9.45
CA TYR A 117 -0.49 -8.17 8.89
C TYR A 117 0.27 -8.91 10.01
N GLY A 118 0.67 -10.15 9.77
CA GLY A 118 1.48 -10.91 10.71
C GLY A 118 0.70 -11.61 11.82
N ASP A 119 1.21 -11.56 13.05
CA ASP A 119 0.66 -12.28 14.22
C ASP A 119 -0.86 -12.15 14.41
N PRO A 120 -1.49 -10.97 14.21
CA PRO A 120 -2.93 -10.83 14.41
C PRO A 120 -3.80 -11.70 13.52
N VAL A 121 -3.24 -12.21 12.42
CA VAL A 121 -3.90 -13.09 11.46
C VAL A 121 -3.13 -14.41 11.28
N ASP A 122 -2.42 -14.85 12.33
CA ASP A 122 -1.67 -16.11 12.36
C ASP A 122 -0.65 -16.25 11.20
N TRP A 123 -0.14 -15.13 10.67
CA TRP A 123 0.72 -15.08 9.49
C TRP A 123 0.11 -15.71 8.24
N GLU A 124 -1.21 -15.95 8.22
CA GLU A 124 -1.93 -16.46 7.06
C GLU A 124 -1.96 -15.40 5.96
N TYR A 125 -1.41 -15.72 4.78
CA TYR A 125 -1.40 -14.80 3.64
C TYR A 125 -2.83 -14.60 3.11
N GLY A 126 -3.25 -13.34 2.99
CA GLY A 126 -4.63 -12.94 2.69
C GLY A 126 -5.51 -12.77 3.94
N GLY A 127 -5.05 -13.19 5.11
CA GLY A 127 -5.82 -13.10 6.35
C GLY A 127 -6.08 -11.66 6.78
N ALA A 128 -5.09 -10.79 6.65
CA ALA A 128 -5.27 -9.37 6.95
C ALA A 128 -6.15 -8.65 5.93
N ASN A 129 -6.02 -9.00 4.65
CA ASN A 129 -6.91 -8.49 3.62
C ASN A 129 -8.38 -8.90 3.89
N ALA A 130 -8.63 -10.16 4.30
CA ALA A 130 -9.94 -10.63 4.70
C ALA A 130 -10.50 -9.86 5.91
N LEU A 131 -9.66 -9.53 6.91
CA LEU A 131 -10.05 -8.73 8.06
C LEU A 131 -10.52 -7.33 7.64
N LEU A 132 -9.81 -6.67 6.74
CA LEU A 132 -10.19 -5.34 6.24
C LEU A 132 -11.52 -5.39 5.46
N HIS A 133 -11.72 -6.42 4.63
CA HIS A 133 -12.99 -6.63 3.92
C HIS A 133 -14.15 -6.90 4.88
N GLU A 134 -13.92 -7.61 5.98
CA GLU A 134 -14.95 -7.82 7.00
C GLU A 134 -15.30 -6.48 7.71
N PHE A 135 -14.32 -5.60 7.97
CA PHE A 135 -14.61 -4.24 8.44
C PHE A 135 -15.46 -3.46 7.44
N ALA A 136 -15.10 -3.48 6.15
CA ALA A 136 -15.84 -2.78 5.10
C ALA A 136 -17.28 -3.29 4.94
N LYS A 137 -17.51 -4.58 5.18
CA LYS A 137 -18.85 -5.18 5.14
C LYS A 137 -19.78 -4.67 6.24
N TRP A 138 -19.23 -4.34 7.42
CA TRP A 138 -20.02 -3.98 8.61
C TRP A 138 -19.98 -2.49 8.96
N SER A 139 -19.20 -1.70 8.25
CA SER A 139 -19.01 -0.26 8.47
C SER A 139 -19.81 0.55 7.46
N ASP A 140 -20.53 1.58 7.94
CA ASP A 140 -21.20 2.58 7.11
C ASP A 140 -20.26 3.77 6.79
N ILE A 141 -19.07 3.83 7.41
CA ILE A 141 -18.02 4.84 7.12
C ILE A 141 -16.83 4.19 6.40
N PRO A 142 -16.08 4.96 5.58
CA PRO A 142 -14.98 4.43 4.78
C PRO A 142 -13.95 3.65 5.58
N ILE A 143 -13.55 2.49 5.07
CA ILE A 143 -12.40 1.71 5.51
C ILE A 143 -11.22 2.02 4.61
N LEU A 144 -10.10 2.39 5.23
CA LEU A 144 -8.86 2.78 4.54
C LEU A 144 -7.76 1.77 4.87
N ASN A 145 -7.23 1.11 3.85
CA ASN A 145 -6.13 0.16 3.99
C ASN A 145 -4.79 0.88 4.12
N MET A 146 -4.24 0.98 5.33
CA MET A 146 -2.93 1.57 5.58
C MET A 146 -1.74 0.61 5.33
N GLU A 147 -1.95 -0.61 5.10
CA GLU A 147 -1.17 -1.76 4.66
C GLU A 147 -1.77 -3.05 5.24
N ASP A 148 -2.08 -3.98 4.39
CA ASP A 148 -2.34 -5.36 4.76
C ASP A 148 -1.22 -6.29 4.21
N ASP A 149 -1.44 -7.59 4.17
CA ASP A 149 -0.46 -8.55 3.66
C ASP A 149 -0.41 -8.63 2.13
N MET A 150 -1.45 -8.18 1.43
CA MET A 150 -1.58 -8.20 -0.02
C MET A 150 -1.42 -6.82 -0.68
N TYR A 151 -1.89 -5.73 -0.04
CA TYR A 151 -1.95 -4.40 -0.65
C TYR A 151 -1.54 -3.26 0.31
N HIS A 152 -0.96 -2.22 -0.28
CA HIS A 152 -0.63 -0.95 0.40
C HIS A 152 -0.98 0.24 -0.51
N PRO A 153 -2.29 0.53 -0.72
CA PRO A 153 -2.73 1.50 -1.72
C PRO A 153 -2.18 2.92 -1.51
N PHE A 154 -2.11 3.40 -0.27
CA PHE A 154 -1.59 4.74 0.00
C PHE A 154 -0.09 4.88 -0.26
N GLN A 155 0.69 3.79 -0.14
CA GLN A 155 2.08 3.79 -0.58
C GLN A 155 2.16 3.88 -2.11
N ALA A 156 1.36 3.10 -2.83
CA ALA A 156 1.31 3.15 -4.29
C ALA A 156 0.93 4.56 -4.80
N LEU A 157 -0.06 5.22 -4.18
CA LEU A 157 -0.42 6.58 -4.53
C LEU A 157 0.73 7.57 -4.29
N ALA A 158 1.47 7.43 -3.19
CA ALA A 158 2.63 8.26 -2.91
C ALA A 158 3.77 8.02 -3.93
N ASP A 159 3.97 6.77 -4.34
CA ASP A 159 4.97 6.39 -5.34
C ASP A 159 4.65 7.01 -6.70
N VAL A 160 3.41 6.83 -7.19
CA VAL A 160 3.01 7.41 -8.49
C VAL A 160 2.90 8.94 -8.45
N LEU A 161 2.49 9.54 -7.32
CA LEU A 161 2.56 10.99 -7.15
C LEU A 161 4.00 11.49 -7.27
N THR A 162 4.95 10.77 -6.70
CA THR A 162 6.38 11.09 -6.83
C THR A 162 6.85 10.99 -8.28
N VAL A 163 6.40 9.99 -9.03
CA VAL A 163 6.66 9.88 -10.48
C VAL A 163 6.13 11.11 -11.22
N LYS A 164 4.87 11.48 -10.97
CA LYS A 164 4.23 12.65 -11.56
C LYS A 164 4.99 13.95 -11.24
N GLU A 165 5.40 14.16 -10.00
CA GLU A 165 6.17 15.34 -9.58
C GLU A 165 7.56 15.42 -10.23
N LYS A 166 8.20 14.27 -10.47
CA LYS A 166 9.58 14.23 -11.00
C LYS A 166 9.65 14.28 -12.51
N PHE A 167 8.72 13.62 -13.19
CA PHE A 167 8.77 13.43 -14.64
C PHE A 167 7.64 14.14 -15.38
N GLY A 168 6.59 14.58 -14.68
CA GLY A 168 5.44 15.28 -15.26
C GLY A 168 4.50 14.40 -16.09
N THR A 169 4.85 13.14 -16.30
CA THR A 169 4.09 12.17 -17.11
C THR A 169 4.32 10.74 -16.61
N PHE A 170 3.33 9.89 -16.82
CA PHE A 170 3.46 8.45 -16.63
C PHE A 170 3.85 7.77 -17.95
N LYS A 171 3.28 8.23 -19.06
CA LYS A 171 3.52 7.67 -20.38
C LYS A 171 4.98 7.81 -20.80
N GLY A 172 5.61 6.69 -21.17
CA GLY A 172 7.02 6.61 -21.51
C GLY A 172 7.96 6.66 -20.30
N THR A 173 7.41 6.67 -19.08
CA THR A 173 8.22 6.52 -17.86
C THR A 173 8.44 5.05 -17.57
N LYS A 174 9.69 4.57 -17.65
CA LYS A 174 10.05 3.19 -17.29
C LYS A 174 10.16 3.06 -15.78
N PHE A 175 9.25 2.28 -15.18
CA PHE A 175 9.18 1.99 -13.75
C PHE A 175 9.59 0.54 -13.49
N VAL A 176 10.66 0.33 -12.75
CA VAL A 176 11.19 -0.99 -12.40
C VAL A 176 10.93 -1.27 -10.92
N MET A 177 10.05 -2.22 -10.62
CA MET A 177 9.95 -2.83 -9.29
C MET A 177 10.96 -3.96 -9.21
N SER A 178 12.01 -3.77 -8.41
CA SER A 178 13.10 -4.73 -8.28
C SER A 178 13.06 -5.43 -6.92
N TRP A 179 13.09 -6.76 -6.92
CA TRP A 179 13.33 -7.51 -5.70
C TRP A 179 14.73 -7.21 -5.16
N ALA A 180 14.83 -7.08 -3.84
CA ALA A 180 16.10 -6.90 -3.15
C ALA A 180 16.15 -7.82 -1.93
N TYR A 181 17.28 -8.45 -1.68
CA TYR A 181 17.47 -9.32 -0.54
C TYR A 181 17.40 -8.55 0.79
N SER A 182 16.75 -9.14 1.76
CA SER A 182 16.81 -8.75 3.16
C SER A 182 16.73 -10.01 4.03
N PRO A 183 17.43 -10.08 5.16
CA PRO A 183 17.34 -11.21 6.07
C PRO A 183 15.97 -11.34 6.76
N SER A 184 15.09 -10.37 6.60
CA SER A 184 13.74 -10.41 7.15
C SER A 184 12.84 -11.27 6.29
N VAL A 185 12.31 -12.36 6.84
CA VAL A 185 11.40 -13.31 6.19
C VAL A 185 9.94 -12.88 6.25
N HIS A 186 9.55 -12.10 7.26
CA HIS A 186 8.19 -11.60 7.44
C HIS A 186 7.95 -10.29 6.66
N LYS A 187 8.05 -10.37 5.33
CA LYS A 187 7.82 -9.21 4.44
C LYS A 187 6.69 -9.51 3.47
N PRO A 188 5.53 -8.87 3.65
CA PRO A 188 4.38 -9.09 2.79
C PRO A 188 4.63 -8.62 1.36
N ARG A 189 3.79 -9.07 0.44
CA ARG A 189 3.78 -8.68 -0.97
C ARG A 189 3.09 -7.34 -1.23
N ALA A 190 2.50 -6.73 -0.21
CA ALA A 190 1.66 -5.54 -0.28
C ALA A 190 2.27 -4.39 -1.10
N VAL A 191 3.50 -4.00 -0.79
CA VAL A 191 4.16 -2.87 -1.46
C VAL A 191 4.47 -3.17 -2.93
N PRO A 192 5.15 -4.27 -3.30
CA PRO A 192 5.44 -4.53 -4.70
C PRO A 192 4.18 -4.71 -5.54
N GLN A 193 3.16 -5.40 -5.03
CA GLN A 193 1.89 -5.59 -5.76
C GLN A 193 1.20 -4.25 -6.02
N SER A 194 1.03 -3.43 -5.00
CA SER A 194 0.38 -2.13 -5.16
C SER A 194 1.17 -1.16 -6.04
N ALA A 195 2.51 -1.18 -5.96
CA ALA A 195 3.36 -0.30 -6.77
C ALA A 195 3.28 -0.62 -8.26
N ILE A 196 3.36 -1.91 -8.66
CA ILE A 196 3.24 -2.28 -10.09
C ILE A 196 1.83 -2.05 -10.63
N ILE A 197 0.78 -2.28 -9.82
CA ILE A 197 -0.60 -1.95 -10.18
C ILE A 197 -0.73 -0.45 -10.44
N GLY A 198 -0.30 0.40 -9.50
CA GLY A 198 -0.41 1.85 -9.63
C GLY A 198 0.37 2.39 -10.83
N ALA A 199 1.60 1.92 -11.06
CA ALA A 199 2.41 2.32 -12.19
C ALA A 199 1.80 1.89 -13.54
N SER A 200 1.36 0.63 -13.67
CA SER A 200 0.74 0.11 -14.90
C SER A 200 -0.60 0.77 -15.18
N MET A 201 -1.41 0.98 -14.14
CA MET A 201 -2.74 1.61 -14.22
C MET A 201 -2.67 3.03 -14.79
N LEU A 202 -1.61 3.77 -14.45
CA LEU A 202 -1.39 5.14 -14.91
C LEU A 202 -0.56 5.24 -16.20
N GLY A 203 -0.15 4.11 -16.80
CA GLY A 203 0.47 4.05 -18.12
C GLY A 203 1.99 4.14 -18.12
N CYS A 204 2.67 3.83 -17.01
CA CYS A 204 4.11 3.60 -17.03
C CYS A 204 4.46 2.33 -17.80
N ASP A 205 5.65 2.30 -18.44
CA ASP A 205 6.28 1.07 -18.90
C ASP A 205 6.84 0.34 -17.67
N THR A 206 6.13 -0.67 -17.19
CA THR A 206 6.38 -1.30 -15.89
C THR A 206 7.14 -2.61 -16.05
N VAL A 207 8.24 -2.76 -15.31
CA VAL A 207 9.02 -4.00 -15.25
C VAL A 207 9.01 -4.53 -13.81
N LEU A 208 8.55 -5.77 -13.63
CA LEU A 208 8.73 -6.52 -12.39
C LEU A 208 9.98 -7.38 -12.49
N CYS A 209 11.08 -6.93 -11.87
CA CYS A 209 12.34 -7.66 -11.86
C CYS A 209 12.53 -8.43 -10.56
N ARG A 210 12.58 -9.76 -10.65
CA ARG A 210 12.59 -10.66 -9.49
C ARG A 210 13.28 -11.99 -9.78
N PRO A 211 13.77 -12.71 -8.76
CA PRO A 211 14.10 -14.13 -8.91
C PRO A 211 12.84 -14.94 -9.27
N PRO A 212 12.96 -16.05 -10.02
CA PRO A 212 11.81 -16.90 -10.38
C PRO A 212 10.95 -17.31 -9.21
N GLU A 213 11.55 -17.59 -8.06
CA GLU A 213 10.90 -18.04 -6.82
C GLU A 213 10.06 -16.97 -6.14
N MET A 214 10.39 -15.68 -6.34
CA MET A 214 9.72 -14.54 -5.70
C MET A 214 8.57 -14.01 -6.55
N ALA A 215 7.69 -14.91 -7.01
CA ALA A 215 6.51 -14.52 -7.77
C ALA A 215 5.55 -13.66 -6.93
N LEU A 216 4.85 -12.75 -7.58
CA LEU A 216 3.69 -12.05 -7.04
C LEU A 216 2.41 -12.79 -7.44
N ASP A 217 1.26 -12.33 -6.94
CA ASP A 217 -0.01 -13.01 -7.18
C ASP A 217 -0.41 -12.95 -8.66
N PRO A 218 -0.88 -14.06 -9.24
CA PRO A 218 -1.22 -14.13 -10.67
C PRO A 218 -2.27 -13.10 -11.09
N GLU A 219 -3.24 -12.81 -10.25
CA GLU A 219 -4.25 -11.78 -10.50
C GLU A 219 -3.68 -10.37 -10.58
N VAL A 220 -2.62 -10.08 -9.82
CA VAL A 220 -1.90 -8.81 -9.87
C VAL A 220 -1.15 -8.67 -11.20
N ILE A 221 -0.49 -9.73 -11.63
CA ILE A 221 0.20 -9.76 -12.94
C ILE A 221 -0.80 -9.54 -14.06
N ALA A 222 -1.91 -10.30 -14.07
CA ALA A 222 -2.97 -10.17 -15.08
C ALA A 222 -3.59 -8.75 -15.10
N ALA A 223 -3.76 -8.12 -13.93
CA ALA A 223 -4.22 -6.74 -13.86
C ALA A 223 -3.23 -5.76 -14.49
N CYS A 224 -1.93 -5.91 -14.22
CA CYS A 224 -0.89 -5.06 -14.80
C CYS A 224 -0.81 -5.22 -16.33
N GLU A 225 -0.87 -6.45 -16.85
CA GLU A 225 -0.92 -6.73 -18.29
C GLU A 225 -2.13 -6.05 -18.96
N LYS A 226 -3.31 -6.17 -18.33
CA LYS A 226 -4.53 -5.53 -18.82
C LYS A 226 -4.42 -4.00 -18.84
N TYR A 227 -3.88 -3.38 -17.79
CA TYR A 227 -3.68 -1.93 -17.75
C TYR A 227 -2.66 -1.46 -18.80
N ALA A 228 -1.58 -2.20 -18.99
CA ALA A 228 -0.60 -1.91 -20.04
C ALA A 228 -1.24 -1.93 -21.44
N GLU A 229 -2.05 -2.95 -21.75
CA GLU A 229 -2.80 -3.03 -23.01
C GLU A 229 -3.75 -1.83 -23.17
N MET A 230 -4.54 -1.50 -22.14
CA MET A 230 -5.49 -0.39 -22.17
C MET A 230 -4.82 0.96 -22.40
N ASN A 231 -3.63 1.18 -21.85
CA ASN A 231 -2.89 2.44 -21.93
C ASN A 231 -1.93 2.53 -23.13
N GLY A 232 -1.69 1.40 -23.83
CA GLY A 232 -0.68 1.30 -24.87
C GLY A 232 0.73 1.45 -24.32
N SER A 233 0.95 1.05 -23.06
CA SER A 233 2.24 0.91 -22.39
C SER A 233 2.68 -0.54 -22.34
N THR A 234 3.77 -0.84 -21.64
CA THR A 234 4.30 -2.21 -21.52
C THR A 234 4.29 -2.70 -20.07
N PHE A 235 4.06 -4.02 -19.90
CA PHE A 235 4.32 -4.71 -18.66
C PHE A 235 5.18 -5.94 -18.92
N GLU A 236 6.27 -6.10 -18.16
CA GLU A 236 7.23 -7.20 -18.33
C GLU A 236 7.62 -7.80 -16.98
N VAL A 237 7.77 -9.12 -16.93
CA VAL A 237 8.43 -9.82 -15.81
C VAL A 237 9.83 -10.23 -16.27
N SER A 238 10.86 -9.71 -15.59
CA SER A 238 12.26 -9.97 -15.91
C SER A 238 12.98 -10.68 -14.75
N HIS A 239 14.01 -11.44 -15.10
CA HIS A 239 14.95 -12.05 -14.15
C HIS A 239 16.38 -11.50 -14.35
N ASP A 240 16.57 -10.61 -15.33
CA ASP A 240 17.81 -9.90 -15.58
C ASP A 240 17.77 -8.52 -14.89
N PHE A 241 18.39 -8.43 -13.72
CA PHE A 241 18.40 -7.22 -12.92
C PHE A 241 19.14 -6.05 -13.56
N MET A 242 20.20 -6.33 -14.31
CA MET A 242 20.99 -5.29 -14.99
C MET A 242 20.26 -4.77 -16.22
N GLY A 243 19.78 -5.66 -17.08
CA GLY A 243 19.00 -5.28 -18.25
C GLY A 243 17.68 -4.59 -17.89
N ALA A 244 16.99 -5.02 -16.82
CA ALA A 244 15.80 -4.36 -16.36
C ALA A 244 16.05 -2.90 -15.94
N ALA A 245 17.19 -2.63 -15.29
CA ALA A 245 17.55 -1.29 -14.83
C ALA A 245 18.02 -0.35 -15.94
N GLU A 246 18.43 -0.88 -17.09
CA GLU A 246 18.91 -0.07 -18.22
C GLU A 246 17.81 0.86 -18.73
N GLY A 247 18.10 2.16 -18.82
CA GLY A 247 17.14 3.18 -19.25
C GLY A 247 15.95 3.41 -18.30
N ALA A 248 15.99 2.87 -17.08
CA ALA A 248 14.92 3.06 -16.11
C ALA A 248 14.88 4.51 -15.59
N HIS A 249 13.69 5.09 -15.53
CA HIS A 249 13.43 6.38 -14.88
C HIS A 249 13.29 6.21 -13.36
N VAL A 250 12.71 5.06 -12.94
CA VAL A 250 12.51 4.69 -11.54
C VAL A 250 12.98 3.26 -11.33
N VAL A 251 13.81 3.04 -10.31
CA VAL A 251 14.11 1.71 -9.78
C VAL A 251 13.71 1.67 -8.33
N TYR A 252 12.66 0.89 -8.05
CA TYR A 252 12.11 0.72 -6.71
C TYR A 252 12.52 -0.65 -6.16
N SER A 253 13.56 -0.65 -5.33
CA SER A 253 14.08 -1.89 -4.73
C SER A 253 13.35 -2.22 -3.43
N ARG A 254 12.76 -3.43 -3.35
CA ARG A 254 12.01 -3.89 -2.19
C ARG A 254 12.23 -5.37 -1.92
N ASN A 255 12.24 -5.75 -0.64
CA ASN A 255 12.16 -7.14 -0.23
C ASN A 255 10.70 -7.58 -0.11
N TRP A 256 10.40 -8.78 -0.57
CA TRP A 256 9.19 -9.55 -0.26
C TRP A 256 9.51 -11.03 -0.31
N VAL A 257 8.63 -11.86 0.25
CA VAL A 257 8.80 -13.30 0.32
C VAL A 257 7.60 -14.03 -0.25
N THR A 258 7.73 -15.34 -0.43
CA THR A 258 6.60 -16.20 -0.82
C THR A 258 5.57 -16.31 0.31
N PRO A 259 4.30 -16.70 0.03
CA PRO A 259 3.31 -16.93 1.09
C PRO A 259 3.78 -17.92 2.14
N GLU A 260 4.43 -19.00 1.73
CA GLU A 260 4.96 -20.02 2.62
C GLU A 260 6.03 -19.45 3.56
N ALA A 261 7.01 -18.72 3.01
CA ALA A 261 8.06 -18.07 3.81
C ALA A 261 7.49 -16.97 4.72
N TYR A 262 6.42 -16.30 4.30
CA TYR A 262 5.72 -15.33 5.12
C TYR A 262 5.03 -16.00 6.32
N GLN A 263 4.44 -17.17 6.11
CA GLN A 263 3.69 -17.90 7.13
C GLN A 263 4.59 -18.57 8.16
N ASP A 264 5.63 -19.31 7.73
CA ASP A 264 6.47 -20.08 8.63
C ASP A 264 7.75 -19.36 9.09
N GLY A 265 8.07 -18.22 8.49
CA GLY A 265 9.24 -17.44 8.86
C GLY A 265 10.57 -18.02 8.39
N GLU A 266 10.55 -18.91 7.41
CA GLU A 266 11.74 -19.57 6.88
C GLU A 266 11.92 -19.29 5.37
N PHE A 267 13.15 -19.03 4.94
CA PHE A 267 13.48 -19.03 3.53
C PHE A 267 13.66 -20.47 3.03
N HIS A 268 12.73 -20.95 2.21
CA HIS A 268 12.78 -22.30 1.62
C HIS A 268 13.82 -22.45 0.49
N PHE A 269 14.55 -21.37 0.15
CA PHE A 269 15.54 -21.34 -0.91
C PHE A 269 16.92 -21.02 -0.36
N ARG A 270 17.94 -21.79 -0.81
CA ARG A 270 19.32 -21.39 -0.62
C ARG A 270 19.63 -20.28 -1.62
N PHE A 271 19.63 -19.05 -1.17
CA PHE A 271 20.16 -17.95 -1.95
C PHE A 271 21.65 -18.20 -2.21
N PHE A 272 21.98 -18.71 -3.38
CA PHE A 272 23.34 -18.51 -3.88
C PHE A 272 23.57 -17.00 -3.96
N ARG A 273 24.60 -16.53 -3.26
CA ARG A 273 25.01 -15.13 -3.13
C ARG A 273 24.73 -14.31 -4.40
N PHE A 274 23.55 -13.78 -4.55
CA PHE A 274 23.29 -12.64 -5.41
C PHE A 274 23.53 -11.39 -4.57
N ALA A 275 24.82 -11.05 -4.37
CA ALA A 275 25.16 -9.68 -3.99
C ALA A 275 24.96 -8.86 -5.27
N VAL A 276 23.75 -8.36 -5.48
CA VAL A 276 23.52 -7.29 -6.45
C VAL A 276 24.04 -6.02 -5.79
N PHE A 277 25.35 -5.80 -5.90
CA PHE A 277 25.92 -4.47 -5.80
C PHE A 277 25.58 -3.76 -7.10
N VAL A 278 24.47 -3.05 -7.14
CA VAL A 278 24.21 -2.09 -8.20
C VAL A 278 25.08 -0.89 -7.86
N GLU A 279 26.25 -0.77 -8.48
CA GLU A 279 26.92 0.52 -8.61
C GLU A 279 26.04 1.37 -9.53
N PHE A 280 25.24 2.23 -8.94
CA PHE A 280 24.46 3.20 -9.69
C PHE A 280 25.43 4.25 -10.25
N ASP A 281 25.49 4.36 -11.55
CA ASP A 281 26.06 5.52 -12.21
C ASP A 281 25.34 6.77 -11.69
N ASN A 282 26.08 7.86 -11.47
CA ASN A 282 25.64 9.08 -10.76
C ASN A 282 24.39 9.81 -11.33
N HIS A 283 23.69 9.22 -12.28
CA HIS A 283 22.48 9.73 -12.92
C HIS A 283 21.18 9.14 -12.40
N ILE A 284 21.21 8.04 -11.65
CA ILE A 284 20.00 7.46 -11.02
C ILE A 284 19.91 7.98 -9.59
N ARG A 285 19.06 8.98 -9.38
CA ARG A 285 18.77 9.48 -8.04
C ARG A 285 17.82 8.54 -7.33
N ASN A 286 18.24 7.98 -6.20
CA ASN A 286 17.36 7.25 -5.29
C ASN A 286 16.18 8.14 -4.90
N ILE A 287 14.98 7.73 -5.24
CA ILE A 287 13.75 8.34 -4.74
C ILE A 287 13.43 7.62 -3.43
N THR A 288 14.02 8.07 -2.33
CA THR A 288 13.50 7.75 -1.01
C THR A 288 12.40 8.75 -0.69
N PRO A 289 11.20 8.31 -0.26
CA PRO A 289 10.18 9.24 0.20
C PRO A 289 10.73 10.01 1.41
N HIS A 290 10.79 11.30 1.32
CA HIS A 290 10.99 12.21 2.45
C HIS A 290 9.65 12.63 3.02
#